data_72839f20b9a448a89e65af2c3c05ad00
#
_entry.id   72839f20b9a448a89e65af2c3c05ad00
#
_cell.length_a   1.000
_cell.length_b   1.000
_cell.length_c   1.000
_cell.angle_alpha   90.00
_cell.angle_beta   90.00
_cell.angle_gamma   90.00
#
_symmetry.space_group_name_H-M   'P 1'
#
loop_
_entity.id
_entity.type
_entity.pdbx_description
1 polymer ?
#
loop_
_entity_poly.entity_id
_entity_poly.type
_entity_poly.pdbx_seq_one_letter_code
_entity_poly.pdbx_strand_id
1 'polypeptide(L)' 'MINDVNVVVAKVFSIPESEVNDKSSPENIESWDTFNGLILVDELETHFKVKFTISEITDVKNVADIKRHLKNHNVS' A
#
# COMPACT_ATOMS: atom_id res chain seq x y z
N MET A 1 -7.97 -2.21 -11.36
CA MET A 1 -7.47 -3.07 -10.27
C MET A 1 -6.31 -2.44 -9.55
N ILE A 2 -5.20 -2.22 -10.22
CA ILE A 2 -4.02 -1.63 -9.54
C ILE A 2 -4.32 -0.23 -8.97
N ASN A 3 -5.24 0.51 -9.59
CA ASN A 3 -5.62 1.84 -9.10
C ASN A 3 -6.33 1.79 -7.75
N ASP A 4 -6.84 0.62 -7.36
CA ASP A 4 -7.50 0.44 -6.08
C ASP A 4 -6.51 0.58 -4.91
N VAL A 5 -5.21 0.51 -5.17
CA VAL A 5 -4.18 0.74 -4.15
C VAL A 5 -4.39 2.10 -3.49
N ASN A 6 -4.64 3.14 -4.27
CA ASN A 6 -4.86 4.47 -3.72
C ASN A 6 -6.08 4.51 -2.80
N VAL A 7 -7.14 3.80 -3.18
CA VAL A 7 -8.36 3.70 -2.37
C VAL A 7 -8.06 3.02 -1.03
N VAL A 8 -7.33 1.90 -1.07
CA VAL A 8 -6.99 1.15 0.15
C VAL A 8 -6.10 1.99 1.06
N VAL A 9 -5.09 2.65 0.51
CA VAL A 9 -4.19 3.51 1.28
C VAL A 9 -4.97 4.63 1.95
N ALA A 10 -5.83 5.30 1.21
CA ALA A 10 -6.65 6.39 1.75
C ALA A 10 -7.55 5.89 2.89
N LYS A 11 -8.15 4.73 2.72
CA LYS A 11 -9.02 4.14 3.73
C LYS A 11 -8.26 3.81 5.01
N VAL A 12 -7.10 3.16 4.88
CA VAL A 12 -6.31 2.74 6.03
C VAL A 12 -5.82 3.94 6.84
N PHE A 13 -5.38 4.98 6.15
CA PHE A 13 -4.80 6.15 6.81
C PHE A 13 -5.80 7.28 7.05
N SER A 14 -7.06 7.09 6.66
CA SER A 14 -8.14 8.07 6.88
C SER A 14 -7.82 9.42 6.24
N ILE A 15 -7.34 9.40 5.02
CA ILE A 15 -7.04 10.61 4.23
C ILE A 15 -7.81 10.56 2.92
N PRO A 16 -8.04 11.72 2.26
CA PRO A 16 -8.69 11.72 0.96
C PRO A 16 -7.86 10.97 -0.08
N GLU A 17 -8.55 10.22 -0.95
CA GLU A 17 -7.89 9.51 -2.04
C GLU A 17 -7.09 10.46 -2.94
N SER A 18 -7.59 11.69 -3.12
CA SER A 18 -6.92 12.70 -3.94
C SER A 18 -5.53 13.09 -3.40
N GLU A 19 -5.25 12.80 -2.13
CA GLU A 19 -3.95 13.07 -1.53
C GLU A 19 -2.99 11.90 -1.65
N VAL A 20 -3.44 10.77 -2.21
CA VAL A 20 -2.60 9.58 -2.38
C VAL A 20 -2.07 9.53 -3.80
N ASN A 21 -0.76 9.34 -3.94
CA ASN A 21 -0.11 9.19 -5.24
C ASN A 21 1.08 8.24 -5.09
N ASP A 22 1.77 7.97 -6.19
CA ASP A 22 2.86 7.01 -6.21
C ASP A 22 4.03 7.40 -5.28
N LYS A 23 4.15 8.68 -4.97
CA LYS A 23 5.21 9.19 -4.10
C LYS A 23 4.80 9.21 -2.62
N SER A 24 3.56 8.87 -2.31
CA SER A 24 3.09 8.82 -0.93
C SER A 24 3.89 7.80 -0.14
N SER A 25 4.33 8.18 1.05
CA SER A 25 5.23 7.39 1.88
C SER A 25 5.04 7.76 3.34
N PRO A 26 5.68 7.05 4.26
CA PRO A 26 5.67 7.44 5.68
C PRO A 26 6.17 8.86 5.95
N GLU A 27 6.97 9.41 5.04
CA GLU A 27 7.45 10.79 5.17
C GLU A 27 6.36 11.81 4.86
N ASN A 28 5.39 11.44 4.02
CA ASN A 28 4.33 12.33 3.56
C ASN A 28 3.01 12.08 4.27
N ILE A 29 2.79 10.88 4.76
CA ILE A 29 1.56 10.48 5.43
C ILE A 29 1.88 10.21 6.89
N GLU A 30 1.46 11.11 7.76
CA GLU A 30 1.77 11.05 9.18
C GLU A 30 1.30 9.75 9.83
N SER A 31 0.13 9.25 9.42
CA SER A 31 -0.44 8.01 9.95
C SER A 31 0.30 6.76 9.53
N TRP A 32 1.19 6.87 8.55
CA TRP A 32 1.90 5.71 8.02
C TRP A 32 3.14 5.41 8.86
N ASP A 33 2.92 4.76 9.98
CA ASP A 33 3.98 4.29 10.86
C ASP A 33 4.12 2.77 10.73
N THR A 34 4.99 2.16 11.53
CA THR A 34 5.25 0.73 11.46
C THR A 34 3.99 -0.09 11.68
N PHE A 35 3.19 0.28 12.68
CA PHE A 35 1.98 -0.47 13.01
C PHE A 35 0.93 -0.34 11.90
N ASN A 36 0.64 0.89 11.48
CA ASN A 36 -0.36 1.12 10.44
C ASN A 36 0.10 0.61 9.08
N GLY A 37 1.41 0.57 8.85
CA GLY A 37 1.98 -0.04 7.65
C GLY A 37 1.65 -1.53 7.57
N LEU A 38 1.67 -2.23 8.71
CA LEU A 38 1.28 -3.65 8.75
C LEU A 38 -0.21 -3.82 8.49
N ILE A 39 -1.04 -2.91 9.01
CA ILE A 39 -2.48 -2.91 8.72
C ILE A 39 -2.71 -2.71 7.23
N LEU A 40 -1.97 -1.80 6.61
CA LEU A 40 -2.05 -1.56 5.17
C LEU A 40 -1.75 -2.83 4.38
N VAL A 41 -0.68 -3.53 4.74
CA VAL A 41 -0.31 -4.78 4.07
C VAL A 41 -1.44 -5.80 4.19
N ASP A 42 -2.01 -5.95 5.38
CA ASP A 42 -3.10 -6.89 5.60
C ASP A 42 -4.32 -6.56 4.74
N GLU A 43 -4.67 -5.28 4.66
CA GLU A 43 -5.78 -4.84 3.82
C GLU A 43 -5.50 -5.08 2.34
N LEU A 44 -4.27 -4.84 1.89
CA LEU A 44 -3.89 -5.10 0.51
C LEU A 44 -3.95 -6.58 0.17
N GLU A 45 -3.49 -7.43 1.07
CA GLU A 45 -3.55 -8.88 0.88
C GLU A 45 -4.99 -9.35 0.75
N THR A 46 -5.87 -8.82 1.59
CA THR A 46 -7.28 -9.18 1.56
C THR A 46 -7.96 -8.65 0.30
N HIS A 47 -7.72 -7.39 -0.04
CA HIS A 47 -8.37 -6.75 -1.18
C HIS A 47 -7.97 -7.36 -2.52
N PHE A 48 -6.70 -7.64 -2.68
CA PHE A 48 -6.15 -8.18 -3.94
C PHE A 48 -5.98 -9.69 -3.93
N LYS A 49 -6.26 -10.35 -2.80
CA LYS A 49 -6.15 -11.80 -2.65
C LYS A 49 -4.74 -12.31 -2.95
N VAL A 50 -3.74 -11.64 -2.40
CA VAL A 50 -2.33 -11.98 -2.55
C VAL A 50 -1.68 -12.15 -1.19
N LYS A 51 -0.48 -12.73 -1.17
CA LYS A 51 0.35 -12.84 0.02
C LYS A 51 1.70 -12.26 -0.28
N PHE A 52 2.12 -11.29 0.53
CA PHE A 52 3.45 -10.70 0.41
C PHE A 52 4.43 -11.44 1.31
N THR A 53 5.66 -11.59 0.84
CA THR A 53 6.74 -12.12 1.68
C THR A 53 7.23 -11.01 2.60
N ILE A 54 7.95 -11.38 3.66
CA ILE A 54 8.54 -10.41 4.58
C ILE A 54 9.51 -9.50 3.82
N SER A 55 10.25 -10.06 2.88
CA SER A 55 11.14 -9.30 2.01
C SER A 55 10.41 -8.20 1.25
N GLU A 56 9.26 -8.54 0.69
CA GLU A 56 8.44 -7.57 -0.04
C GLU A 56 7.89 -6.49 0.88
N ILE A 57 7.43 -6.89 2.07
CA ILE A 57 6.89 -5.95 3.05
C ILE A 57 7.94 -4.93 3.48
N THR A 58 9.17 -5.39 3.77
CA THR A 58 10.25 -4.49 4.16
C THR A 58 10.75 -3.63 3.01
N ASP A 59 10.54 -4.05 1.77
CA ASP A 59 10.95 -3.28 0.59
C ASP A 59 9.99 -2.14 0.25
N VAL A 60 8.77 -2.16 0.78
CA VAL A 60 7.78 -1.12 0.51
C VAL A 60 8.17 0.17 1.23
N LYS A 61 8.46 1.21 0.46
CA LYS A 61 8.84 2.52 0.98
C LYS A 61 7.88 3.62 0.53
N ASN A 62 7.06 3.33 -0.48
CA ASN A 62 6.07 4.26 -1.00
C ASN A 62 5.00 3.49 -1.76
N VAL A 63 3.98 4.23 -2.24
CA VAL A 63 2.87 3.61 -2.97
C VAL A 63 3.34 2.97 -4.27
N ALA A 64 4.31 3.57 -4.95
CA ALA A 64 4.83 3.00 -6.20
C ALA A 64 5.41 1.59 -5.97
N ASP A 65 6.08 1.39 -4.84
CA ASP A 65 6.63 0.06 -4.50
C ASP A 65 5.51 -0.95 -4.28
N ILE A 66 4.41 -0.54 -3.65
CA ILE A 66 3.24 -1.41 -3.46
C ILE A 66 2.72 -1.86 -4.82
N LYS A 67 2.55 -0.92 -5.73
CA LYS A 67 2.04 -1.23 -7.08
C LYS A 67 2.99 -2.16 -7.83
N ARG A 68 4.30 -1.96 -7.68
CA ARG A 68 5.30 -2.81 -8.30
C ARG A 68 5.20 -4.25 -7.81
N HIS A 69 5.09 -4.43 -6.50
CA HIS A 69 4.97 -5.77 -5.92
C HIS A 69 3.65 -6.45 -6.34
N LEU A 70 2.57 -5.69 -6.41
CA LEU A 70 1.30 -6.24 -6.87
C LEU A 70 1.39 -6.71 -8.32
N LYS A 71 2.07 -5.97 -9.18
CA LYS A 71 2.30 -6.40 -10.56
C LYS A 71 3.10 -7.70 -10.61
N ASN A 72 4.07 -7.85 -9.72
CA ASN A 72 4.87 -9.07 -9.63
C ASN A 72 4.01 -10.27 -9.19
N HIS A 73 2.88 -10.00 -8.53
CA HIS A 73 1.91 -11.02 -8.16
C HIS A 73 0.78 -11.15 -9.19
N ASN A 74 0.97 -10.60 -10.39
CA ASN A 74 0.01 -10.65 -11.49
C ASN A 74 -1.29 -9.89 -11.22
N VAL A 75 -1.25 -8.89 -10.39
CA VAL A 75 -2.37 -7.97 -10.18
C VAL A 75 -2.26 -6.84 -11.20
N SER A 76 -3.34 -6.53 -11.87
CA SER A 76 -3.34 -5.48 -12.90
C SER A 76 -4.43 -4.44 -12.67
#